data_a468b2e51339ae783747fa7ad541b2fe
#
_entry.id   a468b2e51339ae783747fa7ad541b2fe
#
_cell.length_a   1.000
_cell.length_b   1.000
_cell.length_c   1.000
_cell.angle_alpha   90.00
_cell.angle_beta   90.00
_cell.angle_gamma   90.00
#
_symmetry.space_group_name_H-M   'P 1'
#
loop_
_entity.id
_entity.type
_entity.pdbx_description
1 polymer ?
#
loop_
_entity_poly.entity_id
_entity_poly.type
_entity_poly.pdbx_seq_one_letter_code
_entity_poly.pdbx_strand_id
1 'polypeptide(L)'
;RSFTGNNALSQADQTIDLLNNEIGRQIGLDNPDASTQELAIKTLEYQYENGLYTSSKNKDGSVSVTQTKITEQQYTKGIKTLKGLNDSGFTAPEQKQRDEEAQKEIKRLDSGPKF
;
A
#
# COMPACT_ATOMS: atom_id res chain seq x y z
N ARG A 1 4.66 6.39 -20.52
CA ARG A 1 4.46 5.17 -21.32
C ARG A 1 3.02 5.00 -21.74
N SER A 2 2.82 4.55 -22.96
CA SER A 2 1.49 4.23 -23.47
C SER A 2 1.45 2.78 -23.92
N PHE A 3 0.32 2.13 -23.70
CA PHE A 3 0.06 0.75 -24.09
C PHE A 3 -1.14 0.72 -25.04
N THR A 4 -1.06 -0.15 -26.03
CA THR A 4 -2.12 -0.31 -27.04
C THR A 4 -2.45 -1.79 -27.20
N GLY A 5 -3.60 -2.08 -27.84
CA GLY A 5 -4.03 -3.42 -28.12
C GLY A 5 -4.94 -4.01 -27.07
N ASN A 6 -5.28 -5.30 -27.23
CA ASN A 6 -6.28 -5.97 -26.40
C ASN A 6 -5.83 -6.15 -24.94
N ASN A 7 -4.51 -6.16 -24.69
CA ASN A 7 -3.97 -6.36 -23.35
C ASN A 7 -3.39 -5.08 -22.75
N ALA A 8 -3.74 -3.91 -23.32
CA ALA A 8 -3.16 -2.63 -22.90
C ALA A 8 -3.37 -2.35 -21.41
N LEU A 9 -4.59 -2.55 -20.90
CA LEU A 9 -4.89 -2.30 -19.50
C LEU A 9 -4.14 -3.27 -18.58
N SER A 10 -4.10 -4.55 -18.93
CA SER A 10 -3.38 -5.56 -18.16
C SER A 10 -1.87 -5.27 -18.13
N GLN A 11 -1.29 -4.88 -19.26
CA GLN A 11 0.12 -4.52 -19.34
C GLN A 11 0.42 -3.27 -18.50
N ALA A 12 -0.47 -2.27 -18.57
CA ALA A 12 -0.33 -1.05 -17.78
C ALA A 12 -0.40 -1.37 -16.28
N ASP A 13 -1.34 -2.20 -15.84
CA ASP A 13 -1.49 -2.58 -14.45
C ASP A 13 -0.25 -3.31 -13.93
N GLN A 14 0.30 -4.24 -14.70
CA GLN A 14 1.54 -4.95 -14.34
C GLN A 14 2.72 -3.98 -14.22
N THR A 15 2.82 -3.05 -15.14
CA THR A 15 3.88 -2.04 -15.13
C THR A 15 3.75 -1.14 -13.90
N ILE A 16 2.53 -0.71 -13.58
CA ILE A 16 2.25 0.11 -12.39
C ILE A 16 2.66 -0.62 -11.12
N ASP A 17 2.29 -1.89 -11.00
CA ASP A 17 2.64 -2.70 -9.83
C ASP A 17 4.16 -2.79 -9.65
N LEU A 18 4.89 -3.06 -10.74
CA LEU A 18 6.34 -3.16 -10.69
C LEU A 18 6.99 -1.83 -10.31
N LEU A 19 6.53 -0.72 -10.89
CA LEU A 19 7.09 0.60 -10.62
C LEU A 19 6.79 1.07 -9.20
N ASN A 20 5.56 0.88 -8.73
CA ASN A 20 5.18 1.26 -7.37
C ASN A 20 5.86 0.37 -6.32
N ASN A 21 6.02 -0.92 -6.61
CA ASN A 21 6.77 -1.83 -5.73
C ASN A 21 8.24 -1.41 -5.63
N GLU A 22 8.83 -0.95 -6.74
CA GLU A 22 10.21 -0.44 -6.74
C GLU A 22 10.35 0.79 -5.84
N ILE A 23 9.38 1.71 -5.92
CA ILE A 23 9.33 2.89 -5.05
C ILE A 23 9.27 2.46 -3.58
N GLY A 24 8.37 1.54 -3.24
CA GLY A 24 8.23 1.04 -1.87
C GLY A 24 9.49 0.35 -1.37
N ARG A 25 10.11 -0.46 -2.21
CA ARG A 25 11.36 -1.14 -1.87
C ARG A 25 12.48 -0.15 -1.61
N GLN A 26 12.61 0.88 -2.45
CA GLN A 26 13.66 1.90 -2.28
C GLN A 26 13.45 2.68 -0.99
N ILE A 27 12.20 3.03 -0.67
CA ILE A 27 11.88 3.70 0.59
C ILE A 27 12.29 2.82 1.79
N GLY A 28 12.01 1.52 1.73
CA GLY A 28 12.41 0.58 2.77
C GLY A 28 13.92 0.47 2.92
N LEU A 29 14.65 0.42 1.80
CA LEU A 29 16.12 0.35 1.81
C LEU A 29 16.74 1.63 2.37
N ASP A 30 16.15 2.78 2.09
CA ASP A 30 16.64 4.06 2.58
C ASP A 30 16.31 4.28 4.07
N ASN A 31 15.39 3.49 4.61
CA ASN A 31 14.92 3.63 6.00
C ASN A 31 14.87 2.27 6.70
N PRO A 32 16.03 1.61 6.90
CA PRO A 32 16.04 0.21 7.36
C PRO A 32 15.50 0.01 8.77
N ASP A 33 15.52 1.05 9.60
CA ASP A 33 15.04 0.97 10.98
C ASP A 33 13.64 1.54 11.17
N ALA A 34 12.97 1.92 10.08
CA ALA A 34 11.64 2.51 10.17
C ALA A 34 10.59 1.45 10.46
N SER A 35 9.59 1.82 11.27
CA SER A 35 8.41 0.98 11.53
C SER A 35 7.52 0.94 10.28
N THR A 36 6.56 0.02 10.27
CA THR A 36 5.56 -0.06 9.18
C THR A 36 4.81 1.27 9.05
N GLN A 37 4.44 1.89 10.17
CA GLN A 37 3.78 3.19 10.17
C GLN A 37 4.66 4.27 9.54
N GLU A 38 5.93 4.32 9.90
CA GLU A 38 6.88 5.29 9.35
C GLU A 38 7.09 5.09 7.85
N LEU A 39 7.18 3.84 7.39
CA LEU A 39 7.31 3.54 5.97
C LEU A 39 6.06 3.97 5.20
N ALA A 40 4.88 3.77 5.78
CA ALA A 40 3.63 4.21 5.15
C ALA A 40 3.56 5.73 5.04
N ILE A 41 4.01 6.45 6.06
CA ILE A 41 4.07 7.92 6.04
C ILE A 41 5.05 8.39 4.96
N LYS A 42 6.23 7.78 4.87
CA LYS A 42 7.22 8.13 3.86
C LYS A 42 6.73 7.85 2.44
N THR A 43 5.97 6.77 2.26
CA THR A 43 5.35 6.46 0.97
C THR A 43 4.32 7.54 0.60
N LEU A 44 3.53 7.97 1.58
CA LEU A 44 2.55 9.04 1.35
C LEU A 44 3.23 10.37 1.03
N GLU A 45 4.33 10.69 1.70
CA GLU A 45 5.15 11.87 1.40
C GLU A 45 5.67 11.81 -0.04
N TYR A 46 6.18 10.65 -0.45
CA TYR A 46 6.63 10.45 -1.83
C TYR A 46 5.49 10.68 -2.81
N GLN A 47 4.32 10.13 -2.51
CA GLN A 47 3.14 10.29 -3.36
C GLN A 47 2.72 11.74 -3.50
N TYR A 48 2.86 12.52 -2.43
CA TYR A 48 2.55 13.95 -2.44
C TYR A 48 3.58 14.75 -3.25
N GLU A 49 4.86 14.44 -3.08
CA GLU A 49 5.95 15.18 -3.72
C GLU A 49 6.20 14.77 -5.18
N ASN A 50 6.09 13.49 -5.48
CA ASN A 50 6.48 12.94 -6.79
C ASN A 50 5.34 12.23 -7.50
N GLY A 51 4.41 11.64 -6.76
CA GLY A 51 3.32 10.84 -7.30
C GLY A 51 3.67 9.36 -7.43
N LEU A 52 2.66 8.52 -7.30
CA LEU A 52 2.73 7.10 -7.63
C LEU A 52 2.22 6.89 -9.05
N TYR A 53 2.59 5.77 -9.64
CA TYR A 53 2.17 5.47 -11.01
C TYR A 53 0.71 5.04 -11.04
N THR A 54 -0.03 5.61 -11.99
CA THR A 54 -1.44 5.30 -12.23
C THR A 54 -1.68 5.19 -13.73
N SER A 55 -2.76 4.51 -14.10
CA SER A 55 -3.16 4.39 -15.50
C SER A 55 -4.31 5.34 -15.82
N SER A 56 -4.36 5.77 -17.08
CA SER A 56 -5.49 6.50 -17.61
C SER A 56 -5.77 6.04 -19.04
N LYS A 57 -7.05 5.89 -19.37
CA LYS A 57 -7.47 5.48 -20.71
C LYS A 57 -7.62 6.69 -21.61
N ASN A 58 -7.00 6.65 -22.77
CA ASN A 58 -7.06 7.73 -23.74
C ASN A 58 -8.27 7.55 -24.68
N LYS A 59 -8.61 8.61 -25.42
CA LYS A 59 -9.73 8.61 -26.33
C LYS A 59 -9.56 7.59 -27.46
N ASP A 60 -8.34 7.30 -27.84
CA ASP A 60 -8.03 6.34 -28.92
C ASP A 60 -7.99 4.89 -28.44
N GLY A 61 -8.31 4.63 -27.16
CA GLY A 61 -8.31 3.30 -26.58
C GLY A 61 -6.98 2.87 -25.98
N SER A 62 -5.91 3.64 -26.16
CA SER A 62 -4.63 3.36 -25.53
C SER A 62 -4.70 3.66 -24.02
N VAL A 63 -3.76 3.09 -23.26
CA VAL A 63 -3.67 3.29 -21.81
C VAL A 63 -2.31 3.90 -21.51
N SER A 64 -2.31 5.04 -20.83
CA SER A 64 -1.09 5.74 -20.41
C SER A 64 -0.79 5.45 -18.94
N VAL A 65 0.50 5.32 -18.62
CA VAL A 65 1.00 5.17 -17.25
C VAL A 65 1.80 6.42 -16.91
N THR A 66 1.35 7.13 -15.90
CA THR A 66 1.98 8.39 -15.46
C THR A 66 2.04 8.43 -13.94
N GLN A 67 2.98 9.23 -13.42
CA GLN A 67 3.01 9.50 -11.98
C GLN A 67 1.97 10.58 -11.66
N THR A 68 1.13 10.30 -10.67
CA THR A 68 0.05 11.21 -10.26
C THR A 68 0.23 11.57 -8.80
N LYS A 69 0.38 12.85 -8.53
CA LYS A 69 0.50 13.38 -7.17
C LYS A 69 -0.88 13.47 -6.53
N ILE A 70 -0.91 13.26 -5.21
CA ILE A 70 -2.13 13.52 -4.46
C ILE A 70 -2.21 15.00 -4.09
N THR A 71 -3.42 15.45 -3.74
CA THR A 71 -3.64 16.83 -3.31
C THR A 71 -3.16 17.02 -1.87
N GLU A 72 -2.96 18.28 -1.47
CA GLU A 72 -2.63 18.61 -0.08
C GLU A 72 -3.69 18.09 0.89
N GLN A 73 -4.96 18.17 0.52
CA GLN A 73 -6.06 17.66 1.35
C GLN A 73 -5.96 16.15 1.53
N GLN A 74 -5.69 15.43 0.45
CA GLN A 74 -5.50 13.97 0.51
C GLN A 74 -4.29 13.61 1.36
N TYR A 75 -3.20 14.33 1.22
CA TYR A 75 -1.99 14.13 2.00
C TYR A 75 -2.24 14.34 3.49
N THR A 76 -2.85 15.46 3.86
CA THR A 76 -3.15 15.80 5.25
C THR A 76 -4.07 14.76 5.88
N LYS A 77 -5.10 14.33 5.16
CA LYS A 77 -6.03 13.30 5.62
C LYS A 77 -5.32 11.96 5.79
N GLY A 78 -4.45 11.60 4.85
CA GLY A 78 -3.68 10.37 4.90
C GLY A 78 -2.73 10.33 6.08
N ILE A 79 -2.00 11.41 6.33
CA ILE A 79 -1.09 11.52 7.48
C ILE A 79 -1.86 11.35 8.79
N LYS A 80 -3.00 11.99 8.91
CA LYS A 80 -3.85 11.89 10.11
C LYS A 80 -4.29 10.44 10.34
N THR A 81 -4.71 9.76 9.28
CA THR A 81 -5.11 8.35 9.33
C THR A 81 -3.94 7.46 9.75
N LEU A 82 -2.77 7.64 9.12
CA LEU A 82 -1.59 6.81 9.40
C LEU A 82 -1.08 7.00 10.82
N LYS A 83 -1.13 8.20 11.37
CA LYS A 83 -0.73 8.47 12.75
C LYS A 83 -1.64 7.78 13.77
N GLY A 84 -2.86 7.43 13.37
CA GLY A 84 -3.78 6.66 14.21
C GLY A 84 -3.58 5.15 14.16
N LEU A 85 -2.68 4.65 13.29
CA LEU A 85 -2.39 3.22 13.18
C LEU A 85 -1.25 2.83 14.13
N ASN A 86 -1.21 1.53 14.51
CA ASN A 86 -0.06 1.01 15.25
C ASN A 86 1.08 0.66 14.27
N ASP A 87 2.22 0.21 14.81
CA ASP A 87 3.41 -0.10 14.01
C ASP A 87 3.17 -1.24 13.01
N SER A 88 2.15 -2.07 13.23
CA SER A 88 1.78 -3.13 12.31
C SER A 88 0.81 -2.67 11.22
N GLY A 89 0.42 -1.40 11.21
CA GLY A 89 -0.49 -0.84 10.23
C GLY A 89 -1.97 -1.00 10.57
N PHE A 90 -2.30 -1.30 11.82
CA PHE A 90 -3.69 -1.46 12.28
C PHE A 90 -4.07 -0.38 13.29
N THR A 91 -5.33 0.01 13.30
CA THR A 91 -5.86 0.84 14.38
C THR A 91 -5.91 0.01 15.66
N ALA A 92 -5.96 0.67 16.82
CA ALA A 92 -6.02 -0.04 18.09
C ALA A 92 -7.18 -1.05 18.18
N PRO A 93 -8.41 -0.73 17.73
CA PRO A 93 -9.49 -1.72 17.72
C PRO A 93 -9.22 -2.91 16.79
N GLU A 94 -8.62 -2.67 15.62
CA GLU A 94 -8.29 -3.75 14.68
C GLU A 94 -7.23 -4.68 15.26
N GLN A 95 -6.22 -4.13 15.92
CA GLN A 95 -5.18 -4.93 16.56
C GLN A 95 -5.74 -5.80 17.68
N LYS A 96 -6.63 -5.25 18.48
CA LYS A 96 -7.29 -5.99 19.55
C LYS A 96 -8.10 -7.16 19.01
N GLN A 97 -8.84 -6.95 17.94
CA GLN A 97 -9.62 -8.00 17.31
C GLN A 97 -8.73 -9.13 16.79
N ARG A 98 -7.61 -8.80 16.16
CA ARG A 98 -6.66 -9.81 15.67
C ARG A 98 -6.02 -10.59 16.81
N ASP A 99 -5.69 -9.93 17.91
CA ASP A 99 -5.11 -10.59 19.08
C ASP A 99 -6.12 -11.55 19.70
N GLU A 100 -7.38 -11.17 19.79
CA GLU A 100 -8.45 -12.04 20.31
C GLU A 100 -8.65 -13.27 19.41
N GLU A 101 -8.63 -13.09 18.10
CA GLU A 101 -8.76 -14.20 17.14
C GLU A 101 -7.57 -15.16 17.25
N ALA A 102 -6.36 -14.64 17.38
CA ALA A 102 -5.17 -15.44 17.55
C ALA A 102 -5.22 -16.26 18.85
N GLN A 103 -5.66 -15.66 19.93
CA GLN A 103 -5.81 -16.35 21.21
C GLN A 103 -6.87 -17.45 21.14
N LYS A 104 -7.99 -17.20 20.46
CA LYS A 104 -9.02 -18.20 20.25
C LYS A 104 -8.50 -19.40 19.48
N GLU A 105 -7.69 -19.17 18.47
CA GLU A 105 -7.11 -20.23 17.66
C GLU A 105 -6.11 -21.06 18.47
N ILE A 106 -5.25 -20.41 19.24
CA ILE A 106 -4.29 -21.08 20.12
C ILE A 106 -5.03 -21.94 21.14
N LYS A 107 -6.08 -21.40 21.76
CA LYS A 107 -6.88 -22.10 22.74
C LYS A 107 -7.58 -23.32 22.13
N ARG A 108 -8.09 -23.18 20.90
CA ARG A 108 -8.71 -24.29 20.17
C ARG A 108 -7.71 -25.41 19.89
N LEU A 109 -6.46 -25.04 19.50
CA LEU A 109 -5.41 -26.03 19.25
C LEU A 109 -5.01 -26.75 20.53
N ASP A 110 -4.94 -26.05 21.67
CA ASP A 110 -4.59 -26.64 22.95
C ASP A 110 -5.68 -27.60 23.46
N SER A 111 -6.94 -27.33 23.16
CA SER A 111 -8.05 -28.16 23.61
C SER A 111 -8.50 -29.20 22.59
N GLY A 112 -7.88 -29.22 21.40
CA GLY A 112 -8.19 -30.23 20.38
C GLY A 112 -7.55 -31.57 20.70
N PRO A 113 -7.88 -32.61 19.88
CA PRO A 113 -7.27 -33.93 20.06
C PRO A 113 -5.77 -33.82 19.98
N LYS A 114 -5.07 -34.42 20.91
CA LYS A 114 -3.62 -34.45 20.91
C LYS A 114 -3.17 -35.75 20.27
N PHE A 115 -2.30 -35.59 19.33
CA PHE A 115 -1.76 -36.70 18.56
C PHE A 115 -0.50 -37.26 19.20
#